data_2446f5a5188313c8d5f74538586383fb
#
_entry.id   2446f5a5188313c8d5f74538586383fb
#
_cell.length_a   1.000
_cell.length_b   1.000
_cell.length_c   1.000
_cell.angle_alpha   90.00
_cell.angle_beta   90.00
_cell.angle_gamma   90.00
#
_symmetry.space_group_name_H-M   'P 1'
#
loop_
_entity.id
_entity.type
_entity.pdbx_description
1 polymer ?
#
loop_
_entity_poly.entity_id
_entity_poly.type
_entity_poly.pdbx_seq_one_letter_code
_entity_poly.pdbx_strand_id
1 'polypeptide(L)'
;MSSKAKGVVALILVVAVLANVGIFAKMSYNKTHTAQETIVFRVGDTVASDHPISQALYMFEEDLERISNGRFDVRVYINSALGGDRQQTESVILGYMQGNTPPTSVLAGFDTRFMVVDLPFVFKSGEAAMKTLNGDLGKELDPILEGLGLHAMGWTESGYRHITTNN
;
A
#
# COMPACT_ATOMS: atom_id res chain seq x y z
N MET A 1 -49.63 -51.04 -5.64
CA MET A 1 -48.36 -50.74 -4.89
C MET A 1 -48.66 -50.84 -3.39
N SER A 2 -48.02 -51.75 -2.67
CA SER A 2 -48.28 -52.03 -1.25
C SER A 2 -47.93 -50.76 -0.40
N SER A 3 -48.65 -50.55 0.69
CA SER A 3 -48.43 -49.45 1.65
C SER A 3 -46.97 -49.37 2.10
N LYS A 4 -46.28 -50.50 2.27
CA LYS A 4 -44.85 -50.58 2.57
C LYS A 4 -43.96 -50.02 1.46
N ALA A 5 -44.32 -50.19 0.19
CA ALA A 5 -43.57 -49.68 -0.94
C ALA A 5 -43.66 -48.11 -1.05
N LYS A 6 -44.83 -47.56 -0.70
CA LYS A 6 -45.01 -46.08 -0.65
C LYS A 6 -44.16 -45.43 0.45
N GLY A 7 -44.01 -46.08 1.62
CA GLY A 7 -43.17 -45.60 2.71
C GLY A 7 -41.67 -45.61 2.36
N VAL A 8 -41.19 -46.65 1.70
CA VAL A 8 -39.79 -46.76 1.27
C VAL A 8 -39.44 -45.70 0.23
N VAL A 9 -40.32 -45.46 -0.76
CA VAL A 9 -40.10 -44.41 -1.78
C VAL A 9 -40.10 -43.03 -1.14
N ALA A 10 -41.00 -42.75 -0.19
CA ALA A 10 -41.01 -41.47 0.52
C ALA A 10 -39.73 -41.24 1.32
N LEU A 11 -39.20 -42.28 1.99
CA LEU A 11 -37.95 -42.19 2.76
C LEU A 11 -36.75 -41.92 1.85
N ILE A 12 -36.67 -42.59 0.67
CA ILE A 12 -35.58 -42.35 -0.29
C ILE A 12 -35.62 -40.92 -0.82
N LEU A 13 -36.79 -40.37 -1.10
CA LEU A 13 -36.94 -39.00 -1.57
C LEU A 13 -36.51 -37.98 -0.50
N VAL A 14 -36.89 -38.22 0.77
CA VAL A 14 -36.45 -37.33 1.87
C VAL A 14 -34.94 -37.34 2.04
N VAL A 15 -34.32 -38.54 2.02
CA VAL A 15 -32.86 -38.66 2.11
C VAL A 15 -32.15 -37.97 0.93
N ALA A 16 -32.66 -38.09 -0.27
CA ALA A 16 -32.12 -37.43 -1.46
C ALA A 16 -32.23 -35.91 -1.37
N VAL A 17 -33.33 -35.36 -0.84
CA VAL A 17 -33.50 -33.93 -0.64
C VAL A 17 -32.53 -33.41 0.41
N LEU A 18 -32.40 -34.11 1.54
CA LEU A 18 -31.47 -33.72 2.59
C LEU A 18 -29.98 -33.76 2.15
N ALA A 19 -29.61 -34.77 1.35
CA ALA A 19 -28.30 -34.87 0.75
C ALA A 19 -28.01 -33.70 -0.22
N ASN A 20 -28.96 -33.30 -1.04
CA ASN A 20 -28.82 -32.16 -1.95
C ASN A 20 -28.74 -30.83 -1.19
N VAL A 21 -29.51 -30.62 -0.11
CA VAL A 21 -29.43 -29.46 0.75
C VAL A 21 -28.05 -29.37 1.43
N GLY A 22 -27.52 -30.49 1.91
CA GLY A 22 -26.17 -30.56 2.50
C GLY A 22 -25.06 -30.24 1.50
N ILE A 23 -25.16 -30.74 0.26
CA ILE A 23 -24.21 -30.42 -0.82
C ILE A 23 -24.29 -28.94 -1.20
N PHE A 24 -25.49 -28.37 -1.31
CA PHE A 24 -25.71 -26.97 -1.64
C PHE A 24 -25.17 -26.04 -0.53
N ALA A 25 -25.42 -26.41 0.74
CA ALA A 25 -24.88 -25.66 1.90
C ALA A 25 -23.35 -25.70 1.93
N LYS A 26 -22.73 -26.86 1.63
CA LYS A 26 -21.27 -27.00 1.55
C LYS A 26 -20.67 -26.26 0.36
N MET A 27 -21.33 -26.24 -0.79
CA MET A 27 -20.92 -25.45 -1.95
C MET A 27 -21.05 -23.94 -1.69
N SER A 28 -22.10 -23.49 -1.03
CA SER A 28 -22.26 -22.08 -0.64
C SER A 28 -21.24 -21.68 0.42
N TYR A 29 -20.97 -22.54 1.42
CA TYR A 29 -19.93 -22.29 2.43
C TYR A 29 -18.53 -22.17 1.79
N ASN A 30 -18.18 -23.06 0.86
CA ASN A 30 -16.90 -23.00 0.16
C ASN A 30 -16.78 -21.79 -0.80
N LYS A 31 -17.90 -21.28 -1.34
CA LYS A 31 -17.91 -20.08 -2.20
C LYS A 31 -17.62 -18.78 -1.42
N THR A 32 -18.03 -18.73 -0.14
CA THR A 32 -17.76 -17.59 0.77
C THR A 32 -16.37 -17.64 1.39
N HIS A 33 -15.71 -18.79 1.36
CA HIS A 33 -14.35 -18.99 1.88
C HIS A 33 -13.33 -19.29 0.77
N THR A 34 -13.55 -18.83 -0.46
CA THR A 34 -12.43 -18.71 -1.41
C THR A 34 -11.42 -17.78 -0.77
N ALA A 35 -10.24 -18.30 -0.47
CA ALA A 35 -9.14 -17.50 0.07
C ALA A 35 -8.97 -16.28 -0.83
N GLN A 36 -9.23 -15.11 -0.28
CA GLN A 36 -9.04 -13.86 -1.00
C GLN A 36 -7.54 -13.78 -1.30
N GLU A 37 -7.19 -13.68 -2.58
CA GLU A 37 -5.79 -13.62 -2.98
C GLU A 37 -5.13 -12.43 -2.28
N THR A 38 -4.11 -12.71 -1.47
CA THR A 38 -3.41 -11.70 -0.68
C THR A 38 -2.46 -10.94 -1.60
N ILE A 39 -2.56 -9.62 -1.59
CA ILE A 39 -1.71 -8.72 -2.36
C ILE A 39 -0.51 -8.34 -1.50
N VAL A 40 0.69 -8.72 -1.92
CA VAL A 40 1.93 -8.31 -1.25
C VAL A 40 2.26 -6.87 -1.63
N PHE A 41 2.34 -5.98 -0.63
CA PHE A 41 2.68 -4.57 -0.79
C PHE A 41 4.06 -4.30 -0.16
N ARG A 42 5.09 -4.21 -0.98
CA ARG A 42 6.46 -3.91 -0.54
C ARG A 42 6.67 -2.40 -0.55
N VAL A 43 7.03 -1.86 0.60
CA VAL A 43 7.38 -0.44 0.75
C VAL A 43 8.76 -0.31 1.37
N GLY A 44 9.58 0.60 0.87
CA GLY A 44 10.95 0.78 1.31
C GLY A 44 11.28 2.19 1.75
N ASP A 45 12.28 2.28 2.65
CA ASP A 45 12.90 3.54 3.08
C ASP A 45 14.39 3.33 3.32
N THR A 46 15.16 4.41 3.30
CA THR A 46 16.61 4.38 3.52
C THR A 46 17.03 4.75 4.94
N VAL A 47 16.12 5.29 5.75
CA VAL A 47 16.41 5.72 7.12
C VAL A 47 16.31 4.59 8.14
N ALA A 48 16.85 4.82 9.34
CA ALA A 48 16.88 3.85 10.43
C ALA A 48 15.49 3.63 11.06
N SER A 49 15.34 2.53 11.80
CA SER A 49 14.06 2.08 12.37
C SER A 49 13.44 3.06 13.38
N ASP A 50 14.25 3.85 14.05
CA ASP A 50 13.83 4.86 15.04
C ASP A 50 13.43 6.21 14.39
N HIS A 51 13.65 6.36 13.09
CA HIS A 51 13.27 7.57 12.37
C HIS A 51 11.74 7.70 12.25
N PRO A 52 11.16 8.92 12.40
CA PRO A 52 9.71 9.12 12.32
C PRO A 52 9.07 8.59 11.03
N ILE A 53 9.74 8.66 9.89
CA ILE A 53 9.25 8.12 8.62
C ILE A 53 9.11 6.60 8.69
N SER A 54 10.12 5.89 9.23
CA SER A 54 10.04 4.44 9.40
C SER A 54 8.92 4.04 10.35
N GLN A 55 8.72 4.80 11.42
CA GLN A 55 7.59 4.57 12.34
C GLN A 55 6.25 4.78 11.65
N ALA A 56 6.13 5.79 10.79
CA ALA A 56 4.92 6.02 10.00
C ALA A 56 4.66 4.88 8.99
N LEU A 57 5.70 4.28 8.41
CA LEU A 57 5.55 3.12 7.54
C LEU A 57 5.06 1.88 8.29
N TYR A 58 5.50 1.64 9.53
CA TYR A 58 4.95 0.56 10.35
C TYR A 58 3.48 0.79 10.73
N MET A 59 3.11 2.05 11.03
CA MET A 59 1.69 2.39 11.24
C MET A 59 0.85 2.18 9.97
N PHE A 60 1.40 2.53 8.81
CA PHE A 60 0.76 2.29 7.51
C PHE A 60 0.56 0.79 7.25
N GLU A 61 1.56 -0.05 7.55
CA GLU A 61 1.48 -1.52 7.49
C GLU A 61 0.30 -2.02 8.33
N GLU A 62 0.28 -1.70 9.62
CA GLU A 62 -0.78 -2.12 10.55
C GLU A 62 -2.17 -1.65 10.09
N ASP A 63 -2.29 -0.39 9.69
CA ASP A 63 -3.55 0.19 9.26
C ASP A 63 -4.06 -0.42 7.96
N LEU A 64 -3.21 -0.56 6.94
CA LEU A 64 -3.63 -1.10 5.65
C LEU A 64 -4.03 -2.58 5.76
N GLU A 65 -3.30 -3.39 6.52
CA GLU A 65 -3.66 -4.78 6.79
C GLU A 65 -4.99 -4.87 7.52
N ARG A 66 -5.19 -4.03 8.54
CA ARG A 66 -6.42 -3.98 9.33
C ARG A 66 -7.64 -3.55 8.51
N ILE A 67 -7.55 -2.42 7.77
CA ILE A 67 -8.70 -1.89 7.01
C ILE A 67 -9.03 -2.73 5.77
N SER A 68 -8.04 -3.44 5.24
CA SER A 68 -8.24 -4.36 4.11
C SER A 68 -8.75 -5.73 4.53
N ASN A 69 -8.93 -6.00 5.84
CA ASN A 69 -9.25 -7.32 6.39
C ASN A 69 -8.26 -8.41 5.93
N GLY A 70 -6.96 -8.09 5.90
CA GLY A 70 -5.89 -9.00 5.50
C GLY A 70 -5.81 -9.25 3.98
N ARG A 71 -6.44 -8.41 3.16
CA ARG A 71 -6.29 -8.48 1.71
C ARG A 71 -4.89 -8.04 1.26
N PHE A 72 -4.28 -7.09 1.98
CA PHE A 72 -2.89 -6.71 1.79
C PHE A 72 -2.00 -7.38 2.83
N ASP A 73 -0.82 -7.85 2.39
CA ASP A 73 0.34 -8.28 3.17
C ASP A 73 1.41 -7.19 2.95
N VAL A 74 1.48 -6.22 3.86
CA VAL A 74 2.41 -5.09 3.75
C VAL A 74 3.76 -5.52 4.31
N ARG A 75 4.82 -5.20 3.59
CA ARG A 75 6.20 -5.54 3.99
C ARG A 75 7.05 -4.29 3.96
N VAL A 76 7.40 -3.80 5.14
CA VAL A 76 8.24 -2.61 5.31
C VAL A 76 9.71 -2.98 5.29
N TYR A 77 10.49 -2.34 4.44
CA TYR A 77 11.92 -2.51 4.28
C TYR A 77 12.63 -1.19 4.55
N ILE A 78 13.25 -1.06 5.71
CA ILE A 78 13.96 0.15 6.15
C ILE A 78 15.47 0.01 6.00
N ASN A 79 16.19 1.06 6.35
CA ASN A 79 17.65 1.06 6.45
C ASN A 79 18.33 0.64 5.14
N SER A 80 17.81 1.10 4.01
CA SER A 80 18.31 0.78 2.67
C SER A 80 18.33 -0.73 2.34
N ALA A 81 17.49 -1.55 2.98
CA ALA A 81 17.47 -3.00 2.76
C ALA A 81 17.19 -3.41 1.29
N LEU A 82 16.49 -2.54 0.55
CA LEU A 82 16.20 -2.72 -0.88
C LEU A 82 16.98 -1.75 -1.78
N GLY A 83 18.14 -1.25 -1.30
CA GLY A 83 18.99 -0.29 -2.00
C GLY A 83 18.73 1.17 -1.60
N GLY A 84 19.42 2.11 -2.24
CA GLY A 84 19.26 3.54 -2.01
C GLY A 84 17.97 4.11 -2.61
N ASP A 85 17.61 5.35 -2.24
CA ASP A 85 16.37 6.00 -2.65
C ASP A 85 16.10 5.95 -4.15
N ARG A 86 17.12 6.24 -4.97
CA ARG A 86 16.99 6.20 -6.43
C ARG A 86 16.66 4.79 -6.93
N GLN A 87 17.37 3.76 -6.42
CA GLN A 87 17.15 2.37 -6.81
C GLN A 87 15.76 1.89 -6.41
N GLN A 88 15.30 2.27 -5.20
CA GLN A 88 13.95 1.96 -4.74
C GLN A 88 12.90 2.65 -5.62
N THR A 89 13.07 3.94 -5.95
CA THR A 89 12.15 4.67 -6.83
C THR A 89 12.08 4.04 -8.23
N GLU A 90 13.22 3.66 -8.82
CA GLU A 90 13.27 2.92 -10.09
C GLU A 90 12.55 1.57 -9.98
N SER A 91 12.67 0.88 -8.84
CA SER A 91 11.98 -0.39 -8.58
C SER A 91 10.47 -0.22 -8.47
N VAL A 92 9.98 0.91 -7.92
CA VAL A 92 8.55 1.24 -7.90
C VAL A 92 8.05 1.53 -9.32
N ILE A 93 8.76 2.34 -10.09
CA ILE A 93 8.43 2.64 -11.50
C ILE A 93 8.33 1.35 -12.34
N LEU A 94 9.23 0.40 -12.10
CA LEU A 94 9.24 -0.90 -12.79
C LEU A 94 8.27 -1.92 -12.23
N GLY A 95 7.55 -1.62 -11.13
CA GLY A 95 6.57 -2.50 -10.50
C GLY A 95 7.14 -3.62 -9.64
N TYR A 96 8.45 -3.63 -9.33
CA TYR A 96 9.07 -4.59 -8.41
C TYR A 96 8.78 -4.29 -6.95
N MET A 97 8.52 -3.02 -6.63
CA MET A 97 8.04 -2.53 -5.34
C MET A 97 6.74 -1.76 -5.55
N GLN A 98 5.96 -1.62 -4.48
CA GLN A 98 4.67 -0.91 -4.52
C GLN A 98 4.77 0.52 -3.97
N GLY A 99 5.83 0.82 -3.19
CA GLY A 99 6.03 2.16 -2.65
C GLY A 99 7.43 2.38 -2.07
N ASN A 100 7.80 3.63 -1.95
CA ASN A 100 8.96 4.10 -1.20
C ASN A 100 8.75 5.55 -0.76
N THR A 101 9.65 6.09 0.05
CA THR A 101 9.60 7.45 0.61
C THR A 101 10.81 8.28 0.19
N PRO A 102 10.99 8.55 -1.12
CA PRO A 102 12.17 9.26 -1.60
C PRO A 102 12.12 10.74 -1.23
N PRO A 103 13.26 11.38 -0.91
CA PRO A 103 13.32 12.82 -0.82
C PRO A 103 13.11 13.48 -2.19
N THR A 104 12.59 14.71 -2.21
CA THR A 104 12.32 15.49 -3.43
C THR A 104 13.55 15.65 -4.32
N SER A 105 14.75 15.74 -3.73
CA SER A 105 16.02 15.79 -4.45
C SER A 105 16.29 14.54 -5.31
N VAL A 106 15.80 13.39 -4.90
CA VAL A 106 15.89 12.16 -5.70
C VAL A 106 14.90 12.22 -6.87
N LEU A 107 13.68 12.69 -6.62
CA LEU A 107 12.66 12.89 -7.67
C LEU A 107 13.14 13.91 -8.71
N ALA A 108 13.90 14.94 -8.30
CA ALA A 108 14.53 15.90 -9.21
C ALA A 108 15.50 15.25 -10.22
N GLY A 109 16.03 14.09 -9.90
CA GLY A 109 16.84 13.28 -10.83
C GLY A 109 16.03 12.56 -11.91
N PHE A 110 14.70 12.48 -11.78
CA PHE A 110 13.78 11.96 -12.78
C PHE A 110 13.09 13.08 -13.55
N ASP A 111 12.70 14.16 -12.85
CA ASP A 111 12.15 15.37 -13.45
C ASP A 111 12.61 16.62 -12.68
N THR A 112 13.27 17.54 -13.38
CA THR A 112 13.90 18.72 -12.76
C THR A 112 12.91 19.68 -12.13
N ARG A 113 11.61 19.59 -12.41
CA ARG A 113 10.58 20.41 -11.78
C ARG A 113 10.49 20.19 -10.27
N PHE A 114 10.87 19.01 -9.77
CA PHE A 114 10.95 18.75 -8.33
C PHE A 114 12.02 19.58 -7.61
N MET A 115 12.99 20.16 -8.32
CA MET A 115 14.00 21.05 -7.73
C MET A 115 13.38 22.29 -7.06
N VAL A 116 12.18 22.69 -7.45
CA VAL A 116 11.50 23.85 -6.85
C VAL A 116 11.31 23.71 -5.34
N VAL A 117 11.09 22.48 -4.88
CA VAL A 117 10.87 22.18 -3.46
C VAL A 117 12.15 22.32 -2.63
N ASP A 118 13.32 22.08 -3.25
CA ASP A 118 14.62 22.10 -2.59
C ASP A 118 15.34 23.46 -2.72
N LEU A 119 14.70 24.48 -3.32
CA LEU A 119 15.28 25.81 -3.43
C LEU A 119 15.49 26.43 -2.05
N PRO A 120 16.67 27.03 -1.79
CA PRO A 120 16.95 27.69 -0.54
C PRO A 120 15.92 28.79 -0.22
N PHE A 121 15.45 28.83 1.03
CA PHE A 121 14.55 29.87 1.55
C PHE A 121 13.18 30.00 0.86
N VAL A 122 12.78 29.05 0.04
CA VAL A 122 11.47 29.07 -0.65
C VAL A 122 10.31 28.96 0.35
N PHE A 123 10.47 28.18 1.41
CA PHE A 123 9.49 28.04 2.48
C PHE A 123 9.94 28.75 3.76
N LYS A 124 9.05 29.49 4.40
CA LYS A 124 9.30 30.22 5.64
C LYS A 124 9.34 29.31 6.87
N SER A 125 8.68 28.16 6.82
CA SER A 125 8.63 27.17 7.91
C SER A 125 8.24 25.81 7.34
N GLY A 126 8.47 24.72 8.08
CA GLY A 126 8.02 23.38 7.73
C GLY A 126 6.50 23.29 7.57
N GLU A 127 5.75 23.94 8.45
CA GLU A 127 4.30 24.04 8.33
C GLU A 127 3.87 24.68 7.01
N ALA A 128 4.53 25.77 6.59
CA ALA A 128 4.26 26.41 5.30
C ALA A 128 4.63 25.51 4.12
N ALA A 129 5.75 24.76 4.22
CA ALA A 129 6.13 23.78 3.21
C ALA A 129 5.07 22.67 3.08
N MET A 130 4.67 22.07 4.20
CA MET A 130 3.67 21.00 4.23
C MET A 130 2.30 21.45 3.73
N LYS A 131 1.87 22.65 4.12
CA LYS A 131 0.61 23.22 3.63
C LYS A 131 0.64 23.44 2.11
N THR A 132 1.78 23.87 1.57
CA THR A 132 1.92 24.14 0.13
C THR A 132 2.01 22.84 -0.65
N LEU A 133 2.79 21.86 -0.17
CA LEU A 133 2.95 20.55 -0.81
C LEU A 133 1.69 19.68 -0.74
N ASN A 134 0.97 19.69 0.37
CA ASN A 134 -0.32 19.00 0.46
C ASN A 134 -1.49 19.85 -0.10
N GLY A 135 -1.18 20.99 -0.73
CA GLY A 135 -2.11 21.90 -1.36
C GLY A 135 -1.88 22.04 -2.87
N ASP A 136 -1.75 23.27 -3.32
CA ASP A 136 -1.72 23.57 -4.76
C ASP A 136 -0.43 23.10 -5.44
N LEU A 137 0.73 23.22 -4.78
CA LEU A 137 2.00 22.75 -5.37
C LEU A 137 1.99 21.23 -5.58
N GLY A 138 1.46 20.45 -4.61
CA GLY A 138 1.34 19.01 -4.77
C GLY A 138 0.47 18.64 -5.97
N LYS A 139 -0.66 19.31 -6.15
CA LYS A 139 -1.53 19.10 -7.32
C LYS A 139 -0.84 19.39 -8.65
N GLU A 140 0.10 20.33 -8.69
CA GLU A 140 0.92 20.61 -9.88
C GLU A 140 2.02 19.55 -10.08
N LEU A 141 2.51 18.93 -9.00
CA LEU A 141 3.54 17.91 -9.07
C LEU A 141 2.98 16.50 -9.33
N ASP A 142 1.74 16.21 -8.91
CA ASP A 142 1.10 14.90 -9.08
C ASP A 142 1.07 14.42 -10.54
N PRO A 143 0.68 15.23 -11.55
CA PRO A 143 0.70 14.80 -12.94
C PRO A 143 2.11 14.45 -13.46
N ILE A 144 3.15 15.04 -12.85
CA ILE A 144 4.54 14.73 -13.20
C ILE A 144 4.90 13.35 -12.69
N LEU A 145 4.53 13.02 -11.44
CA LEU A 145 4.71 11.68 -10.87
C LEU A 145 3.94 10.63 -11.66
N GLU A 146 2.69 10.90 -12.00
CA GLU A 146 1.88 10.01 -12.84
C GLU A 146 2.52 9.75 -14.20
N GLY A 147 3.12 10.77 -14.81
CA GLY A 147 3.88 10.64 -16.06
C GLY A 147 5.12 9.74 -15.92
N LEU A 148 5.66 9.59 -14.71
CA LEU A 148 6.74 8.66 -14.36
C LEU A 148 6.25 7.27 -13.94
N GLY A 149 4.94 7.04 -13.86
CA GLY A 149 4.34 5.81 -13.36
C GLY A 149 4.29 5.73 -11.83
N LEU A 150 4.38 6.88 -11.15
CA LEU A 150 4.29 7.01 -9.70
C LEU A 150 2.99 7.71 -9.30
N HIS A 151 2.52 7.46 -8.10
CA HIS A 151 1.39 8.16 -7.50
C HIS A 151 1.76 8.66 -6.12
N ALA A 152 1.58 9.97 -5.84
CA ALA A 152 1.82 10.53 -4.53
C ALA A 152 0.69 10.14 -3.56
N MET A 153 1.03 9.45 -2.47
CA MET A 153 0.10 9.17 -1.38
C MET A 153 0.02 10.34 -0.38
N GLY A 154 1.03 11.19 -0.36
CA GLY A 154 1.13 12.37 0.49
C GLY A 154 2.57 12.86 0.59
N TRP A 155 2.72 14.03 1.19
CA TRP A 155 4.02 14.67 1.41
C TRP A 155 4.30 14.71 2.90
N THR A 156 5.55 14.44 3.27
CA THR A 156 6.01 14.51 4.66
C THR A 156 7.25 15.38 4.78
N GLU A 157 7.56 15.84 6.00
CA GLU A 157 8.73 16.63 6.30
C GLU A 157 9.77 15.77 7.03
N SER A 158 11.05 15.91 6.63
CA SER A 158 12.20 15.31 7.30
C SER A 158 13.12 16.37 7.96
N GLY A 159 12.61 17.57 8.16
CA GLY A 159 13.32 18.68 8.75
C GLY A 159 14.14 19.50 7.74
N TYR A 160 14.85 20.53 8.26
CA TYR A 160 15.66 21.43 7.47
C TYR A 160 17.12 20.99 7.42
N ARG A 161 17.76 21.26 6.30
CA ARG A 161 19.21 21.09 6.17
C ARG A 161 19.91 22.40 6.53
N HIS A 162 20.95 22.31 7.33
CA HIS A 162 21.77 23.43 7.74
C HIS A 162 23.16 23.31 7.11
N ILE A 163 23.72 24.47 6.69
CA ILE A 163 25.11 24.57 6.24
C ILE A 163 25.95 24.80 7.45
N THR A 164 26.90 23.92 7.72
CA THR A 164 27.91 24.10 8.80
C THR A 164 29.29 24.33 8.19
N THR A 165 30.08 25.18 8.82
CA THR A 165 31.48 25.46 8.46
C THR A 165 32.39 25.20 9.66
N ASN A 166 33.66 24.90 9.41
CA ASN A 166 34.66 24.67 10.44
C ASN A 166 35.42 25.98 10.83
N ASN A 167 34.80 27.14 10.69
CA ASN A 167 35.38 28.42 11.08
C ASN A 167 35.00 28.75 12.52
#